data_d4e0e9398aa4422e122329938e296324
#
_entry.id   d4e0e9398aa4422e122329938e296324
#
_cell.length_a   1.000
_cell.length_b   1.000
_cell.length_c   1.000
_cell.angle_alpha   90.00
_cell.angle_beta   90.00
_cell.angle_gamma   90.00
#
_symmetry.space_group_name_H-M   'P 1'
#
loop_
_entity.id
_entity.type
_entity.pdbx_description
1 polymer ?
#
loop_
_entity_poly.entity_id
_entity_poly.type
_entity_poly.pdbx_seq_one_letter_code
_entity_poly.pdbx_strand_id
1 'polypeptide(L)'
;MITPVLIIHRSSANHRPIFGRHALVVWENIRDEKLLAEAHAEILASTDGKPPPIHDPFAGGGTIPLEAQRLGLEAHASDLNPVAVLINKALIEIPPKFRDQPPVFPGLADSQIRQWKRAEGLAADVRAYGAWMRDEAEKRVGHLYPKSDGKTIIAWIWARTVTCPNPACGIEMPLVRSWWLGKKKGNEAYVIPSVVPDPTHTSGQRVKFDIGHDATKAPTKDRDGTMSGRTGGVCVACQASVPMTHIRSEWTAGRGGERMLAVVTEGSRRRTYLAPDDVQEAAAQVVAPVDSISGEIASNPRWFSPPAYGLTEFTDLFTNRQLVALTTFSDVVTDARRRILDDGGTIDYANAIVTYLGMAVSKTADYCCSLAVWYPNEDRPKNLFAAQAIPMVWDFPETNPFASIGGRSKQVSELFLRHLKVWDTDPSDR
;
A
#
# COMPACT_ATOMS: atom_id res chain seq x y z
N MET A 1 11.44 10.00 10.62
CA MET A 1 12.03 9.38 11.81
C MET A 1 11.97 10.42 12.93
N ILE A 2 10.97 10.31 13.81
CA ILE A 2 10.85 11.19 14.97
C ILE A 2 11.27 10.33 16.15
N THR A 3 12.40 10.67 16.74
CA THR A 3 12.90 10.02 17.95
C THR A 3 12.04 10.52 19.12
N PRO A 4 11.34 9.66 19.85
CA PRO A 4 10.61 10.12 21.03
C PRO A 4 11.60 10.49 22.12
N VAL A 5 11.62 11.76 22.48
CA VAL A 5 12.36 12.26 23.65
C VAL A 5 11.41 12.16 24.83
N LEU A 6 11.60 11.15 25.67
CA LEU A 6 10.95 11.06 26.96
C LEU A 6 11.57 12.13 27.88
N ILE A 7 10.88 13.27 28.05
CA ILE A 7 11.29 14.31 28.98
C ILE A 7 10.78 13.92 30.36
N ILE A 8 11.62 13.25 31.13
CA ILE A 8 11.40 13.11 32.59
C ILE A 8 11.71 14.46 33.22
N HIS A 9 10.70 15.17 33.68
CA HIS A 9 10.86 16.46 34.36
C HIS A 9 11.60 16.23 35.69
N ARG A 10 12.74 16.89 35.85
CA ARG A 10 13.50 16.89 37.12
C ARG A 10 12.69 17.59 38.21
N SER A 11 12.26 16.85 39.21
CA SER A 11 12.05 17.44 40.52
C SER A 11 13.01 16.75 41.49
N SER A 12 13.94 17.51 41.94
CA SER A 12 14.98 17.32 42.99
C SER A 12 16.41 17.05 42.49
N ALA A 13 17.32 17.81 43.13
CA ALA A 13 18.69 18.02 42.69
C ALA A 13 19.68 16.89 42.98
N ASN A 14 19.26 15.65 43.36
CA ASN A 14 20.15 14.60 43.86
C ASN A 14 20.02 13.20 43.18
N HIS A 15 19.27 13.05 42.10
CA HIS A 15 19.23 11.75 41.43
C HIS A 15 20.19 11.73 40.24
N ARG A 16 21.26 10.93 40.36
CA ARG A 16 22.07 10.55 39.19
C ARG A 16 21.20 9.70 38.26
N PRO A 17 21.14 9.99 36.96
CA PRO A 17 20.45 9.10 36.03
C PRO A 17 21.18 7.75 36.03
N ILE A 18 20.51 6.69 36.50
CA ILE A 18 21.04 5.32 36.58
C ILE A 18 21.34 4.79 35.18
N PHE A 19 20.65 5.32 34.17
CA PHE A 19 20.86 4.97 32.77
C PHE A 19 21.43 6.15 32.02
N GLY A 20 22.48 5.93 31.25
CA GLY A 20 22.86 6.84 30.21
C GLY A 20 21.61 7.05 29.31
N ARG A 21 21.24 8.32 29.05
CA ARG A 21 20.00 8.73 28.34
C ARG A 21 19.72 8.00 27.03
N HIS A 22 20.65 7.18 26.55
CA HIS A 22 20.60 6.44 25.29
C HIS A 22 20.13 4.98 25.44
N ALA A 23 20.23 4.34 26.60
CA ALA A 23 19.99 2.90 26.73
C ALA A 23 18.53 2.51 26.46
N LEU A 24 17.54 3.30 26.91
CA LEU A 24 16.11 3.04 26.69
C LEU A 24 15.63 3.37 25.26
N VAL A 25 16.38 4.19 24.51
CA VAL A 25 16.03 4.62 23.14
C VAL A 25 16.77 3.83 22.07
N VAL A 26 17.71 2.99 22.45
CA VAL A 26 18.44 2.13 21.50
C VAL A 26 17.52 1.01 21.06
N TRP A 27 17.41 0.88 19.73
CA TRP A 27 16.49 -0.07 19.10
C TRP A 27 16.74 -1.52 19.53
N GLU A 28 17.99 -1.89 19.81
CA GLU A 28 18.42 -3.19 20.29
C GLU A 28 17.88 -3.53 21.68
N ASN A 29 17.63 -2.51 22.51
CA ASN A 29 17.17 -2.67 23.90
C ASN A 29 15.64 -2.63 24.05
N ILE A 30 14.90 -2.54 22.95
CA ILE A 30 13.43 -2.40 22.97
C ILE A 30 12.72 -3.55 23.70
N ARG A 31 13.39 -4.71 23.84
CA ARG A 31 12.89 -5.93 24.47
C ARG A 31 13.74 -6.38 25.66
N ASP A 32 14.66 -5.58 26.13
CA ASP A 32 15.45 -5.89 27.32
C ASP A 32 14.56 -5.78 28.56
N GLU A 33 14.03 -6.94 28.98
CA GLU A 33 13.13 -7.05 30.13
C GLU A 33 13.80 -6.58 31.44
N LYS A 34 15.12 -6.80 31.59
CA LYS A 34 15.87 -6.35 32.75
C LYS A 34 15.95 -4.83 32.78
N LEU A 35 16.32 -4.21 31.66
CA LEU A 35 16.41 -2.75 31.54
C LEU A 35 15.04 -2.09 31.75
N LEU A 36 13.97 -2.68 31.21
CA LEU A 36 12.60 -2.18 31.40
C LEU A 36 12.15 -2.30 32.86
N ALA A 37 12.46 -3.42 33.54
CA ALA A 37 12.13 -3.62 34.94
C ALA A 37 12.89 -2.64 35.86
N GLU A 38 14.16 -2.38 35.55
CA GLU A 38 14.98 -1.39 36.29
C GLU A 38 14.40 0.03 36.10
N ALA A 39 14.02 0.39 34.88
CA ALA A 39 13.39 1.69 34.59
C ALA A 39 12.03 1.84 35.30
N HIS A 40 11.21 0.80 35.32
CA HIS A 40 9.94 0.79 36.02
C HIS A 40 10.16 0.95 37.55
N ALA A 41 11.12 0.24 38.14
CA ALA A 41 11.45 0.34 39.55
C ALA A 41 11.90 1.76 39.95
N GLU A 42 12.67 2.44 39.07
CA GLU A 42 13.09 3.83 39.30
C GLU A 42 11.90 4.80 39.25
N ILE A 43 10.96 4.59 38.29
CA ILE A 43 9.73 5.38 38.22
C ILE A 43 8.90 5.22 39.50
N LEU A 44 8.71 3.98 39.96
CA LEU A 44 7.99 3.71 41.22
C LEU A 44 8.67 4.40 42.42
N ALA A 45 10.00 4.29 42.53
CA ALA A 45 10.76 4.93 43.61
C ALA A 45 10.63 6.46 43.59
N SER A 46 10.57 7.07 42.41
CA SER A 46 10.44 8.54 42.24
C SER A 46 9.03 9.07 42.44
N THR A 47 8.02 8.19 42.52
CA THR A 47 6.60 8.53 42.61
C THR A 47 5.91 7.91 43.83
N ASP A 48 6.69 7.54 44.86
CA ASP A 48 6.21 6.88 46.07
C ASP A 48 5.35 5.63 45.79
N GLY A 49 5.68 4.87 44.73
CA GLY A 49 4.99 3.69 44.30
C GLY A 49 3.66 3.93 43.56
N LYS A 50 3.31 5.18 43.25
CA LYS A 50 2.06 5.58 42.59
C LYS A 50 2.32 6.52 41.44
N PRO A 51 2.84 6.03 40.32
CA PRO A 51 3.04 6.88 39.15
C PRO A 51 1.69 7.40 38.64
N PRO A 52 1.60 8.69 38.27
CA PRO A 52 0.38 9.23 37.71
C PRO A 52 0.13 8.60 36.33
N PRO A 53 -1.16 8.41 35.94
CA PRO A 53 -1.50 7.96 34.60
C PRO A 53 -1.04 8.98 33.56
N ILE A 54 -0.62 8.49 32.40
CA ILE A 54 -0.21 9.31 31.27
C ILE A 54 -1.41 9.47 30.34
N HIS A 55 -1.70 10.71 29.92
CA HIS A 55 -2.73 10.99 28.91
C HIS A 55 -2.10 11.64 27.69
N ASP A 56 -2.32 11.03 26.53
CA ASP A 56 -1.95 11.57 25.22
C ASP A 56 -3.23 11.92 24.43
N PRO A 57 -3.64 13.20 24.39
CA PRO A 57 -4.86 13.63 23.72
C PRO A 57 -4.70 13.73 22.19
N PHE A 58 -3.51 13.57 21.65
CA PHE A 58 -3.17 13.62 20.21
C PHE A 58 -2.29 12.43 19.85
N ALA A 59 -2.77 11.23 20.16
CA ALA A 59 -1.96 10.02 20.18
C ALA A 59 -1.36 9.63 18.82
N GLY A 60 -1.97 10.02 17.70
CA GLY A 60 -1.47 9.72 16.36
C GLY A 60 -1.16 8.23 16.17
N GLY A 61 0.10 7.89 15.94
CA GLY A 61 0.57 6.50 15.82
C GLY A 61 0.74 5.76 17.16
N GLY A 62 0.41 6.38 18.31
CA GLY A 62 0.42 5.72 19.62
C GLY A 62 1.79 5.58 20.28
N THR A 63 2.79 6.37 19.90
CA THR A 63 4.16 6.24 20.42
C THR A 63 4.22 6.45 21.94
N ILE A 64 3.59 7.49 22.47
CA ILE A 64 3.62 7.81 23.91
C ILE A 64 2.90 6.73 24.72
N PRO A 65 1.64 6.35 24.43
CA PRO A 65 0.96 5.31 25.19
C PRO A 65 1.62 3.94 25.06
N LEU A 66 2.24 3.62 23.90
CA LEU A 66 3.00 2.38 23.73
C LEU A 66 4.25 2.32 24.64
N GLU A 67 5.01 3.40 24.69
CA GLU A 67 6.19 3.48 25.56
C GLU A 67 5.80 3.48 27.05
N ALA A 68 4.70 4.15 27.41
CA ALA A 68 4.15 4.09 28.77
C ALA A 68 3.80 2.64 29.17
N GLN A 69 3.10 1.91 28.29
CA GLN A 69 2.77 0.50 28.52
C GLN A 69 4.02 -0.38 28.67
N ARG A 70 5.06 -0.16 27.83
CA ARG A 70 6.35 -0.86 27.95
C ARG A 70 7.01 -0.65 29.32
N LEU A 71 6.85 0.53 29.90
CA LEU A 71 7.36 0.88 31.21
C LEU A 71 6.42 0.48 32.36
N GLY A 72 5.33 -0.24 32.08
CA GLY A 72 4.36 -0.69 33.07
C GLY A 72 3.49 0.43 33.65
N LEU A 73 3.33 1.56 32.92
CA LEU A 73 2.55 2.70 33.35
C LEU A 73 1.14 2.66 32.76
N GLU A 74 0.16 3.17 33.52
CA GLU A 74 -1.19 3.39 33.01
C GLU A 74 -1.17 4.51 31.97
N ALA A 75 -1.78 4.26 30.80
CA ALA A 75 -1.83 5.22 29.71
C ALA A 75 -3.23 5.31 29.11
N HIS A 76 -3.68 6.54 28.87
CA HIS A 76 -4.90 6.87 28.16
C HIS A 76 -4.54 7.60 26.88
N ALA A 77 -5.16 7.22 25.78
CA ALA A 77 -4.92 7.80 24.47
C ALA A 77 -6.23 8.24 23.82
N SER A 78 -6.23 9.39 23.20
CA SER A 78 -7.33 9.86 22.35
C SER A 78 -6.79 10.55 21.10
N ASP A 79 -7.59 10.57 20.05
CA ASP A 79 -7.29 11.30 18.82
C ASP A 79 -8.59 11.67 18.12
N LEU A 80 -8.59 12.79 17.40
CA LEU A 80 -9.72 13.21 16.58
C LEU A 80 -9.82 12.36 15.30
N ASN A 81 -8.69 11.83 14.83
CA ASN A 81 -8.63 11.00 13.64
C ASN A 81 -8.98 9.54 13.99
N PRO A 82 -10.10 8.98 13.47
CA PRO A 82 -10.51 7.61 13.77
C PRO A 82 -9.48 6.56 13.33
N VAL A 83 -8.66 6.84 12.31
CA VAL A 83 -7.56 5.94 11.89
C VAL A 83 -6.50 5.85 12.97
N ALA A 84 -6.13 6.97 13.61
CA ALA A 84 -5.22 6.99 14.74
C ALA A 84 -5.77 6.17 15.92
N VAL A 85 -7.07 6.28 16.22
CA VAL A 85 -7.73 5.47 17.25
C VAL A 85 -7.63 3.98 16.94
N LEU A 86 -7.89 3.56 15.69
CA LEU A 86 -7.74 2.17 15.28
C LEU A 86 -6.30 1.66 15.38
N ILE A 87 -5.32 2.48 15.03
CA ILE A 87 -3.89 2.15 15.17
C ILE A 87 -3.54 1.94 16.64
N ASN A 88 -3.97 2.83 17.55
CA ASN A 88 -3.74 2.68 18.98
C ASN A 88 -4.38 1.40 19.54
N LYS A 89 -5.62 1.10 19.15
CA LYS A 89 -6.28 -0.16 19.54
C LYS A 89 -5.50 -1.38 19.06
N ALA A 90 -5.09 -1.40 17.80
CA ALA A 90 -4.35 -2.51 17.22
C ALA A 90 -2.97 -2.73 17.85
N LEU A 91 -2.28 -1.67 18.24
CA LEU A 91 -0.93 -1.76 18.81
C LEU A 91 -0.90 -1.96 20.32
N ILE A 92 -1.85 -1.38 21.06
CA ILE A 92 -1.75 -1.19 22.51
C ILE A 92 -2.83 -1.95 23.27
N GLU A 93 -4.08 -1.88 22.81
CA GLU A 93 -5.23 -2.47 23.52
C GLU A 93 -5.42 -3.95 23.19
N ILE A 94 -5.45 -4.31 21.89
CA ILE A 94 -5.81 -5.67 21.44
C ILE A 94 -4.76 -6.73 21.85
N PRO A 95 -3.44 -6.56 21.63
CA PRO A 95 -2.47 -7.61 21.90
C PRO A 95 -2.43 -8.07 23.36
N PRO A 96 -2.44 -7.19 24.38
CA PRO A 96 -2.48 -7.62 25.78
C PRO A 96 -3.78 -8.31 26.17
N LYS A 97 -4.94 -7.89 25.58
CA LYS A 97 -6.26 -8.45 25.89
C LYS A 97 -6.36 -9.93 25.52
N PHE A 98 -5.64 -10.36 24.47
CA PHE A 98 -5.66 -11.73 23.97
C PHE A 98 -4.31 -12.43 24.14
N ARG A 99 -3.58 -12.06 25.18
CA ARG A 99 -2.29 -12.63 25.51
C ARG A 99 -2.43 -14.09 25.93
N ASP A 100 -1.46 -14.90 25.47
CA ASP A 100 -1.30 -16.31 25.82
C ASP A 100 -2.55 -17.21 25.49
N GLN A 101 -3.40 -16.72 24.59
CA GLN A 101 -4.56 -17.46 24.11
C GLN A 101 -4.23 -18.26 22.84
N PRO A 102 -4.74 -19.49 22.72
CA PRO A 102 -4.61 -20.26 21.49
C PRO A 102 -5.43 -19.61 20.35
N PRO A 103 -5.06 -19.85 19.08
CA PRO A 103 -5.87 -19.45 17.94
C PRO A 103 -7.19 -20.23 17.90
N VAL A 104 -8.19 -19.66 17.23
CA VAL A 104 -9.50 -20.30 17.03
C VAL A 104 -9.68 -20.86 15.60
N PHE A 105 -8.81 -20.50 14.66
CA PHE A 105 -8.91 -21.00 13.30
C PHE A 105 -8.76 -22.52 13.25
N PRO A 106 -9.70 -23.25 12.60
CA PRO A 106 -9.68 -24.70 12.52
C PRO A 106 -8.34 -25.24 11.99
N GLY A 107 -7.80 -26.28 12.64
CA GLY A 107 -6.49 -26.86 12.33
C GLY A 107 -5.29 -26.15 12.98
N LEU A 108 -5.41 -24.88 13.39
CA LEU A 108 -4.42 -24.24 14.24
C LEU A 108 -4.72 -24.46 15.73
N ALA A 109 -6.00 -24.42 16.10
CA ALA A 109 -6.48 -24.67 17.46
C ALA A 109 -6.12 -26.09 17.95
N ASP A 110 -6.18 -27.08 17.06
CA ASP A 110 -5.91 -28.51 17.36
C ASP A 110 -4.41 -28.82 17.50
N SER A 111 -3.54 -27.87 17.25
CA SER A 111 -2.08 -28.03 17.40
C SER A 111 -1.69 -28.07 18.88
N GLN A 112 -1.93 -29.21 19.55
CA GLN A 112 -1.62 -29.45 20.97
C GLN A 112 -0.12 -29.41 21.31
N ILE A 113 0.77 -29.24 20.33
CA ILE A 113 2.22 -29.38 20.49
C ILE A 113 2.87 -28.02 20.84
N ARG A 114 2.17 -26.89 20.65
CA ARG A 114 2.74 -25.56 20.82
C ARG A 114 2.09 -24.80 21.97
N GLN A 115 2.88 -24.30 22.90
CA GLN A 115 2.44 -23.27 23.83
C GLN A 115 2.41 -21.92 23.11
N TRP A 116 1.23 -21.31 23.06
CA TRP A 116 1.06 -19.98 22.50
C TRP A 116 1.46 -18.94 23.55
N LYS A 117 2.42 -18.10 23.23
CA LYS A 117 2.92 -17.07 24.15
C LYS A 117 2.57 -15.68 23.61
N ARG A 118 2.33 -14.76 24.54
CA ARG A 118 2.02 -13.36 24.22
C ARG A 118 0.86 -13.28 23.19
N ALA A 119 1.05 -12.58 22.06
CA ALA A 119 0.03 -12.44 21.01
C ALA A 119 0.20 -13.44 19.84
N GLU A 120 0.96 -14.54 20.02
CA GLU A 120 1.24 -15.50 18.94
C GLU A 120 -0.03 -16.14 18.35
N GLY A 121 -1.00 -16.54 19.22
CA GLY A 121 -2.25 -17.11 18.77
C GLY A 121 -3.09 -16.13 17.96
N LEU A 122 -3.21 -14.89 18.43
CA LEU A 122 -3.87 -13.81 17.68
C LEU A 122 -3.19 -13.57 16.33
N ALA A 123 -1.85 -13.51 16.30
CA ALA A 123 -1.10 -13.31 15.07
C ALA A 123 -1.26 -14.49 14.09
N ALA A 124 -1.35 -15.73 14.59
CA ALA A 124 -1.61 -16.90 13.78
C ALA A 124 -3.00 -16.84 13.13
N ASP A 125 -4.02 -16.46 13.90
CA ASP A 125 -5.38 -16.29 13.40
C ASP A 125 -5.51 -15.17 12.37
N VAL A 126 -4.94 -14.01 12.64
CA VAL A 126 -4.92 -12.90 11.65
C VAL A 126 -4.31 -13.36 10.32
N ARG A 127 -3.25 -14.19 10.35
CA ARG A 127 -2.66 -14.76 9.12
C ARG A 127 -3.60 -15.75 8.44
N ALA A 128 -4.19 -16.65 9.21
CA ALA A 128 -5.05 -17.70 8.67
C ALA A 128 -6.34 -17.13 8.07
N TYR A 129 -7.02 -16.24 8.80
CA TYR A 129 -8.21 -15.55 8.30
C TYR A 129 -7.88 -14.59 7.17
N GLY A 130 -6.71 -13.94 7.19
CA GLY A 130 -6.22 -13.13 6.08
C GLY A 130 -5.96 -13.94 4.80
N ALA A 131 -5.41 -15.15 4.92
CA ALA A 131 -5.25 -16.07 3.80
C ALA A 131 -6.60 -16.54 3.26
N TRP A 132 -7.52 -16.92 4.15
CA TRP A 132 -8.89 -17.27 3.78
C TRP A 132 -9.61 -16.10 3.08
N MET A 133 -9.48 -14.88 3.62
CA MET A 133 -10.06 -13.67 3.03
C MET A 133 -9.57 -13.45 1.60
N ARG A 134 -8.26 -13.62 1.34
CA ARG A 134 -7.70 -13.56 -0.01
C ARG A 134 -8.31 -14.60 -0.93
N ASP A 135 -8.34 -15.87 -0.49
CA ASP A 135 -8.86 -16.98 -1.30
C ASP A 135 -10.35 -16.80 -1.62
N GLU A 136 -11.11 -16.28 -0.67
CA GLU A 136 -12.53 -15.98 -0.85
C GLU A 136 -12.75 -14.80 -1.81
N ALA A 137 -11.96 -13.74 -1.70
CA ALA A 137 -12.00 -12.64 -2.66
C ALA A 137 -11.58 -13.08 -4.06
N GLU A 138 -10.56 -13.95 -4.19
CA GLU A 138 -10.13 -14.49 -5.48
C GLU A 138 -11.22 -15.35 -6.15
N LYS A 139 -12.01 -16.11 -5.39
CA LYS A 139 -13.18 -16.81 -5.92
C LYS A 139 -14.23 -15.87 -6.51
N ARG A 140 -14.44 -14.72 -5.89
CA ARG A 140 -15.46 -13.73 -6.32
C ARG A 140 -15.03 -12.94 -7.52
N VAL A 141 -13.80 -12.41 -7.52
CA VAL A 141 -13.34 -11.43 -8.52
C VAL A 141 -12.07 -11.85 -9.26
N GLY A 142 -11.53 -13.05 -9.03
CA GLY A 142 -10.31 -13.53 -9.69
C GLY A 142 -10.43 -13.63 -11.22
N HIS A 143 -11.66 -13.79 -11.75
CA HIS A 143 -11.93 -13.79 -13.18
C HIS A 143 -11.61 -12.43 -13.86
N LEU A 144 -11.56 -11.33 -13.09
CA LEU A 144 -11.16 -10.00 -13.57
C LEU A 144 -9.63 -9.86 -13.74
N TYR A 145 -8.87 -10.84 -13.26
CA TYR A 145 -7.41 -10.85 -13.24
C TYR A 145 -6.86 -12.06 -14.02
N PRO A 146 -7.09 -12.12 -15.36
CA PRO A 146 -6.69 -13.26 -16.17
C PRO A 146 -5.18 -13.47 -16.14
N LYS A 147 -4.77 -14.72 -16.35
CA LYS A 147 -3.36 -15.09 -16.53
C LYS A 147 -2.94 -14.86 -17.98
N SER A 148 -1.64 -14.71 -18.21
CA SER A 148 -1.05 -14.71 -19.55
C SER A 148 -0.17 -15.96 -19.70
N ASP A 149 -0.47 -16.81 -20.68
CA ASP A 149 0.22 -18.10 -20.93
C ASP A 149 0.38 -18.95 -19.64
N GLY A 150 -0.67 -19.00 -18.82
CA GLY A 150 -0.67 -19.73 -17.54
C GLY A 150 0.11 -19.06 -16.41
N LYS A 151 0.81 -17.95 -16.67
CA LYS A 151 1.56 -17.20 -15.66
C LYS A 151 0.68 -16.14 -14.99
N THR A 152 0.88 -15.94 -13.70
CA THR A 152 0.22 -14.87 -12.96
C THR A 152 0.73 -13.51 -13.41
N ILE A 153 -0.20 -12.63 -13.75
CA ILE A 153 0.11 -11.21 -14.00
C ILE A 153 0.23 -10.50 -12.66
N ILE A 154 1.30 -9.69 -12.51
CA ILE A 154 1.60 -8.92 -11.32
C ILE A 154 0.99 -7.54 -11.40
N ALA A 155 1.10 -6.94 -12.58
CA ALA A 155 0.60 -5.60 -12.84
C ALA A 155 0.36 -5.39 -14.34
N TRP A 156 -0.59 -4.54 -14.64
CA TRP A 156 -0.81 -3.90 -15.95
C TRP A 156 -0.30 -2.46 -15.84
N ILE A 157 0.59 -2.08 -16.75
CA ILE A 157 1.14 -0.72 -16.76
C ILE A 157 0.28 0.12 -17.68
N TRP A 158 -0.29 1.19 -17.14
CA TRP A 158 -1.17 2.11 -17.82
C TRP A 158 -0.52 3.49 -17.98
N ALA A 159 -0.89 4.21 -19.03
CA ALA A 159 -0.66 5.63 -19.15
C ALA A 159 -1.99 6.38 -19.33
N ARG A 160 -2.10 7.52 -18.68
CA ARG A 160 -3.14 8.49 -18.99
C ARG A 160 -2.88 9.10 -20.36
N THR A 161 -3.95 9.48 -21.05
CA THR A 161 -3.86 10.01 -22.41
C THR A 161 -4.56 11.36 -22.55
N VAL A 162 -4.16 12.10 -23.57
CA VAL A 162 -4.87 13.30 -24.05
C VAL A 162 -4.82 13.35 -25.58
N THR A 163 -5.78 14.03 -26.20
CA THR A 163 -5.71 14.33 -27.62
C THR A 163 -4.60 15.34 -27.90
N CYS A 164 -3.76 15.08 -28.89
CA CYS A 164 -2.73 16.01 -29.32
C CYS A 164 -3.36 17.34 -29.76
N PRO A 165 -2.89 18.50 -29.22
CA PRO A 165 -3.46 19.82 -29.58
C PRO A 165 -3.16 20.28 -30.99
N ASN A 166 -2.26 19.61 -31.71
CA ASN A 166 -1.97 19.91 -33.11
C ASN A 166 -3.13 19.39 -33.99
N PRO A 167 -3.93 20.27 -34.65
CA PRO A 167 -5.10 19.87 -35.47
C PRO A 167 -4.77 18.91 -36.61
N ALA A 168 -3.53 18.98 -37.15
CA ALA A 168 -3.07 18.08 -38.19
C ALA A 168 -2.68 16.68 -37.68
N CYS A 169 -2.62 16.49 -36.37
CA CYS A 169 -2.26 15.23 -35.75
C CYS A 169 -3.43 14.57 -35.01
N GLY A 170 -4.00 15.23 -34.02
CA GLY A 170 -5.19 14.79 -33.29
C GLY A 170 -5.09 13.37 -32.64
N ILE A 171 -3.90 12.78 -32.60
CA ILE A 171 -3.73 11.42 -32.07
C ILE A 171 -3.95 11.40 -30.54
N GLU A 172 -4.50 10.31 -30.04
CA GLU A 172 -4.51 10.04 -28.61
C GLU A 172 -3.06 9.74 -28.15
N MET A 173 -2.44 10.72 -27.46
CA MET A 173 -1.06 10.58 -27.01
C MET A 173 -0.98 10.11 -25.57
N PRO A 174 -0.15 9.12 -25.27
CA PRO A 174 0.08 8.68 -23.89
C PRO A 174 0.97 9.68 -23.13
N LEU A 175 0.63 9.91 -21.87
CA LEU A 175 1.40 10.73 -20.92
C LEU A 175 2.30 9.79 -20.10
N VAL A 176 3.58 9.72 -20.43
CA VAL A 176 4.52 8.75 -19.88
C VAL A 176 5.76 9.50 -19.37
N ARG A 177 6.16 9.23 -18.12
CA ARG A 177 7.39 9.80 -17.54
C ARG A 177 8.64 9.09 -18.03
N SER A 178 8.54 7.78 -18.18
CA SER A 178 9.67 6.93 -18.56
C SER A 178 9.15 5.68 -19.26
N TRP A 179 9.74 5.35 -20.40
CA TRP A 179 9.43 4.12 -21.13
C TRP A 179 10.04 2.87 -20.47
N TRP A 180 10.90 3.04 -19.47
CA TRP A 180 11.53 1.91 -18.79
C TRP A 180 10.55 1.12 -17.91
N LEU A 181 10.55 -0.20 -18.12
CA LEU A 181 9.82 -1.18 -17.32
C LEU A 181 10.74 -1.94 -16.36
N GLY A 182 11.96 -2.29 -16.81
CA GLY A 182 12.99 -2.97 -16.03
C GLY A 182 14.38 -2.44 -16.36
N LYS A 183 15.17 -2.15 -15.31
CA LYS A 183 16.55 -1.64 -15.44
C LYS A 183 17.59 -2.59 -14.87
N LYS A 184 17.20 -3.79 -14.45
CA LYS A 184 18.13 -4.77 -13.94
C LYS A 184 18.99 -5.34 -15.07
N LYS A 185 20.31 -5.33 -14.86
CA LYS A 185 21.30 -5.85 -15.84
C LYS A 185 20.94 -7.27 -16.28
N GLY A 186 20.82 -7.46 -17.59
CA GLY A 186 20.44 -8.72 -18.24
C GLY A 186 18.94 -9.06 -18.10
N ASN A 187 18.10 -8.10 -17.72
CA ASN A 187 16.63 -8.17 -17.74
C ASN A 187 16.04 -6.80 -18.07
N GLU A 188 16.76 -6.04 -18.89
CA GLU A 188 16.29 -4.73 -19.36
C GLU A 188 15.01 -4.91 -20.15
N ALA A 189 14.04 -4.01 -19.90
CA ALA A 189 12.78 -3.97 -20.63
C ALA A 189 12.26 -2.54 -20.69
N TYR A 190 11.71 -2.16 -21.83
CA TYR A 190 11.16 -0.84 -22.07
C TYR A 190 10.04 -0.88 -23.13
N VAL A 191 9.13 0.07 -23.07
CA VAL A 191 8.06 0.23 -24.05
C VAL A 191 8.62 0.91 -25.31
N ILE A 192 8.25 0.38 -26.47
CA ILE A 192 8.53 0.96 -27.80
C ILE A 192 7.20 1.46 -28.37
N PRO A 193 6.93 2.79 -28.32
CA PRO A 193 5.76 3.35 -28.96
C PRO A 193 5.99 3.45 -30.46
N SER A 194 4.99 3.07 -31.25
CA SER A 194 4.95 3.24 -32.72
C SER A 194 3.59 3.77 -33.15
N VAL A 195 3.57 4.62 -34.18
CA VAL A 195 2.34 5.15 -34.75
C VAL A 195 1.93 4.26 -35.90
N VAL A 196 0.70 3.75 -35.84
CA VAL A 196 0.13 2.86 -36.86
C VAL A 196 -1.19 3.41 -37.37
N PRO A 197 -1.57 3.14 -38.64
CA PRO A 197 -2.88 3.51 -39.16
C PRO A 197 -4.01 2.85 -38.34
N ASP A 198 -5.06 3.61 -38.07
CA ASP A 198 -6.29 3.13 -37.43
C ASP A 198 -7.50 3.90 -37.98
N PRO A 199 -8.22 3.32 -38.96
CA PRO A 199 -9.38 3.96 -39.55
C PRO A 199 -10.55 4.20 -38.58
N THR A 200 -10.55 3.53 -37.41
CA THR A 200 -11.61 3.65 -36.41
C THR A 200 -11.38 4.87 -35.49
N HIS A 201 -10.15 5.36 -35.42
CA HIS A 201 -9.83 6.54 -34.63
C HIS A 201 -10.04 7.83 -35.44
N THR A 202 -10.53 8.90 -34.79
CA THR A 202 -10.83 10.19 -35.45
C THR A 202 -9.62 10.83 -36.13
N SER A 203 -8.40 10.57 -35.66
CA SER A 203 -7.14 11.01 -36.29
C SER A 203 -6.66 10.08 -37.41
N GLY A 204 -7.33 8.95 -37.68
CA GLY A 204 -6.88 7.92 -38.63
C GLY A 204 -5.64 7.14 -38.16
N GLN A 205 -5.16 7.35 -36.92
CA GLN A 205 -3.93 6.77 -36.40
C GLN A 205 -4.08 6.44 -34.92
N ARG A 206 -3.32 5.45 -34.44
CA ARG A 206 -3.17 5.15 -33.00
C ARG A 206 -1.73 4.88 -32.62
N VAL A 207 -1.41 4.98 -31.34
CA VAL A 207 -0.13 4.54 -30.80
C VAL A 207 -0.24 3.06 -30.44
N LYS A 208 0.67 2.24 -30.99
CA LYS A 208 0.86 0.83 -30.62
C LYS A 208 2.08 0.73 -29.71
N PHE A 209 2.03 -0.18 -28.76
CA PHE A 209 3.12 -0.43 -27.79
C PHE A 209 3.68 -1.83 -27.97
N ASP A 210 4.97 -1.91 -28.18
CA ASP A 210 5.75 -3.16 -28.20
C ASP A 210 6.79 -3.12 -27.06
N ILE A 211 7.41 -4.26 -26.72
CA ILE A 211 8.40 -4.37 -25.65
C ILE A 211 9.78 -4.61 -26.23
N GLY A 212 10.73 -3.75 -25.89
CA GLY A 212 12.14 -3.88 -26.24
C GLY A 212 12.97 -4.43 -25.09
N HIS A 213 13.98 -5.25 -25.45
CA HIS A 213 14.94 -5.83 -24.50
C HIS A 213 16.40 -5.57 -24.87
N ASP A 214 16.65 -4.95 -26.02
CA ASP A 214 17.99 -4.63 -26.48
C ASP A 214 18.52 -3.38 -25.74
N ALA A 215 19.46 -3.59 -24.82
CA ALA A 215 20.03 -2.51 -24.02
C ALA A 215 20.68 -1.38 -24.87
N THR A 216 21.09 -1.68 -26.12
CA THR A 216 21.70 -0.68 -27.01
C THR A 216 20.67 0.27 -27.63
N LYS A 217 19.41 -0.13 -27.66
CA LYS A 217 18.25 0.64 -28.17
C LYS A 217 17.37 1.19 -27.06
N ALA A 218 17.76 1.01 -25.83
CA ALA A 218 17.00 1.46 -24.67
C ALA A 218 16.85 3.00 -24.64
N PRO A 219 15.75 3.50 -24.02
CA PRO A 219 15.54 4.93 -23.89
C PRO A 219 16.70 5.65 -23.21
N THR A 220 17.16 6.73 -23.84
CA THR A 220 18.17 7.62 -23.25
C THR A 220 17.49 8.72 -22.44
N LYS A 221 18.23 9.40 -21.56
CA LYS A 221 17.69 10.47 -20.71
C LYS A 221 16.90 11.55 -21.48
N ASP A 222 17.31 11.84 -22.71
CA ASP A 222 16.70 12.87 -23.57
C ASP A 222 15.48 12.35 -24.37
N ARG A 223 15.25 11.05 -24.36
CA ARG A 223 14.16 10.38 -25.10
C ARG A 223 13.40 9.40 -24.21
N ASP A 224 13.36 9.66 -22.93
CA ASP A 224 12.67 8.81 -21.95
C ASP A 224 11.31 9.42 -21.58
N GLY A 225 10.25 8.82 -22.13
CA GLY A 225 8.88 9.26 -21.94
C GLY A 225 8.40 10.35 -22.89
N THR A 226 7.19 10.81 -22.67
CA THR A 226 6.55 11.92 -23.39
C THR A 226 6.43 13.17 -22.53
N MET A 227 6.53 13.02 -21.20
CA MET A 227 6.35 14.10 -20.23
C MET A 227 7.67 14.75 -19.87
N SER A 228 7.74 16.08 -19.96
CA SER A 228 8.90 16.90 -19.58
C SER A 228 8.60 17.69 -18.29
N GLY A 229 8.56 16.98 -17.16
CA GLY A 229 8.40 17.59 -15.84
C GLY A 229 7.11 18.39 -15.68
N ARG A 230 7.23 19.66 -15.27
CA ARG A 230 6.08 20.55 -14.98
C ARG A 230 5.61 21.36 -16.18
N THR A 231 6.30 21.32 -17.31
CA THR A 231 6.02 22.15 -18.47
C THR A 231 4.98 21.56 -19.39
N GLY A 232 4.82 20.26 -19.37
CA GLY A 232 3.90 19.53 -20.25
C GLY A 232 4.55 18.31 -20.87
N GLY A 233 4.24 18.03 -22.13
CA GLY A 233 4.78 16.88 -22.85
C GLY A 233 5.10 17.20 -24.31
N VAL A 234 5.54 16.16 -25.02
CA VAL A 234 5.80 16.16 -26.45
C VAL A 234 5.05 15.02 -27.10
N CYS A 235 4.29 15.31 -28.14
CA CYS A 235 3.50 14.30 -28.84
C CYS A 235 4.42 13.25 -29.48
N VAL A 236 4.14 11.99 -29.20
CA VAL A 236 4.92 10.85 -29.72
C VAL A 236 4.87 10.72 -31.26
N ALA A 237 3.80 11.21 -31.89
CA ALA A 237 3.61 11.14 -33.34
C ALA A 237 4.20 12.33 -34.08
N CYS A 238 3.77 13.55 -33.76
CA CYS A 238 4.14 14.75 -34.52
C CYS A 238 5.22 15.63 -33.86
N GLN A 239 5.69 15.27 -32.68
CA GLN A 239 6.69 15.98 -31.88
C GLN A 239 6.27 17.42 -31.47
N ALA A 240 4.97 17.76 -31.61
CA ALA A 240 4.45 19.03 -31.14
C ALA A 240 4.47 19.10 -29.61
N SER A 241 4.74 20.29 -29.08
CA SER A 241 4.64 20.55 -27.63
C SER A 241 3.17 20.45 -27.17
N VAL A 242 2.95 19.81 -26.05
CA VAL A 242 1.64 19.64 -25.38
C VAL A 242 1.72 20.32 -24.02
N PRO A 243 1.24 21.58 -23.91
CA PRO A 243 1.34 22.34 -22.67
C PRO A 243 0.56 21.70 -21.52
N MET A 244 1.03 21.88 -20.28
CA MET A 244 0.34 21.38 -19.10
C MET A 244 -1.07 21.96 -18.95
N THR A 245 -1.31 23.18 -19.43
CA THR A 245 -2.64 23.80 -19.47
C THR A 245 -3.61 23.03 -20.36
N HIS A 246 -3.16 22.55 -21.52
CA HIS A 246 -3.96 21.71 -22.39
C HIS A 246 -4.30 20.36 -21.71
N ILE A 247 -3.29 19.71 -21.11
CA ILE A 247 -3.49 18.43 -20.40
C ILE A 247 -4.56 18.61 -19.29
N ARG A 248 -4.45 19.68 -18.50
CA ARG A 248 -5.45 19.98 -17.45
C ARG A 248 -6.84 20.20 -18.04
N SER A 249 -6.94 21.00 -19.09
CA SER A 249 -8.22 21.30 -19.76
C SER A 249 -8.89 20.04 -20.27
N GLU A 250 -8.15 19.13 -20.91
CA GLU A 250 -8.70 17.86 -21.43
C GLU A 250 -9.23 16.98 -20.29
N TRP A 251 -8.44 16.80 -19.24
CA TRP A 251 -8.83 15.97 -18.09
C TRP A 251 -9.99 16.59 -17.29
N THR A 252 -9.96 17.89 -17.02
CA THR A 252 -11.05 18.58 -16.31
C THR A 252 -12.36 18.55 -17.11
N ALA A 253 -12.28 18.51 -18.44
CA ALA A 253 -13.44 18.39 -19.32
C ALA A 253 -13.91 16.93 -19.55
N GLY A 254 -13.29 15.94 -18.88
CA GLY A 254 -13.63 14.52 -19.03
C GLY A 254 -13.24 13.91 -20.39
N ARG A 255 -12.30 14.52 -21.11
CA ARG A 255 -11.79 14.01 -22.40
C ARG A 255 -10.45 13.30 -22.26
N GLY A 256 -9.92 13.19 -21.06
CA GLY A 256 -8.78 12.33 -20.76
C GLY A 256 -9.13 10.86 -20.91
N GLY A 257 -8.16 10.03 -21.30
CA GLY A 257 -8.31 8.59 -21.43
C GLY A 257 -7.16 7.83 -20.76
N GLU A 258 -7.20 6.53 -20.86
CA GLU A 258 -6.14 5.64 -20.34
C GLU A 258 -5.86 4.52 -21.36
N ARG A 259 -4.58 4.18 -21.53
CA ARG A 259 -4.11 3.12 -22.43
C ARG A 259 -3.15 2.19 -21.72
N MET A 260 -3.33 0.90 -21.91
CA MET A 260 -2.39 -0.12 -21.42
C MET A 260 -1.10 -0.06 -22.22
N LEU A 261 0.06 0.05 -21.54
CA LEU A 261 1.40 0.10 -22.12
C LEU A 261 2.10 -1.24 -22.14
N ALA A 262 1.91 -2.02 -21.08
CA ALA A 262 2.59 -3.30 -20.89
C ALA A 262 1.88 -4.16 -19.85
N VAL A 263 2.17 -5.47 -19.89
CA VAL A 263 1.76 -6.45 -18.91
C VAL A 263 3.00 -7.04 -18.25
N VAL A 264 3.01 -7.12 -16.92
CA VAL A 264 4.12 -7.66 -16.14
C VAL A 264 3.71 -8.99 -15.52
N THR A 265 4.42 -10.08 -15.86
CA THR A 265 4.11 -11.42 -15.35
C THR A 265 5.17 -11.94 -14.41
N GLU A 266 4.78 -12.91 -13.58
CA GLU A 266 5.74 -13.71 -12.81
C GLU A 266 6.60 -14.56 -13.75
N GLY A 267 7.91 -14.61 -13.45
CA GLY A 267 8.83 -15.54 -14.06
C GLY A 267 9.57 -16.33 -12.97
N SER A 268 10.19 -17.43 -13.32
CA SER A 268 10.84 -18.34 -12.35
C SER A 268 11.94 -17.67 -11.51
N ARG A 269 12.63 -16.68 -12.06
CA ARG A 269 13.69 -15.91 -11.39
C ARG A 269 13.61 -14.41 -11.65
N ARG A 270 12.86 -13.98 -12.68
CA ARG A 270 12.82 -12.61 -13.18
C ARG A 270 11.39 -12.28 -13.61
N ARG A 271 11.02 -11.00 -13.63
CA ARG A 271 9.78 -10.53 -14.25
C ARG A 271 9.86 -10.69 -15.76
N THR A 272 8.74 -10.97 -16.41
CA THR A 272 8.61 -10.94 -17.86
C THR A 272 7.69 -9.79 -18.23
N TYR A 273 8.02 -9.07 -19.27
CA TYR A 273 7.27 -7.92 -19.76
C TYR A 273 6.71 -8.26 -21.15
N LEU A 274 5.42 -8.04 -21.33
CA LEU A 274 4.68 -8.37 -22.54
C LEU A 274 3.98 -7.12 -23.08
N ALA A 275 3.78 -7.05 -24.38
CA ALA A 275 2.91 -6.05 -25.00
C ALA A 275 1.46 -6.29 -24.55
N PRO A 276 0.62 -5.24 -24.52
CA PRO A 276 -0.82 -5.39 -24.32
C PRO A 276 -1.44 -6.32 -25.37
N ASP A 277 -2.45 -7.08 -24.96
CA ASP A 277 -3.29 -7.88 -25.86
C ASP A 277 -4.78 -7.63 -25.60
N ASP A 278 -5.63 -7.98 -26.55
CA ASP A 278 -7.07 -7.74 -26.49
C ASP A 278 -7.74 -8.42 -25.29
N VAL A 279 -7.21 -9.56 -24.81
CA VAL A 279 -7.75 -10.27 -23.64
C VAL A 279 -7.53 -9.47 -22.38
N GLN A 280 -6.33 -8.90 -22.23
CA GLN A 280 -5.98 -8.10 -21.06
C GLN A 280 -6.68 -6.75 -21.06
N GLU A 281 -6.81 -6.11 -22.23
CA GLU A 281 -7.55 -4.86 -22.39
C GLU A 281 -9.05 -5.06 -22.11
N ALA A 282 -9.66 -6.13 -22.63
CA ALA A 282 -11.06 -6.46 -22.37
C ALA A 282 -11.34 -6.77 -20.89
N ALA A 283 -10.44 -7.51 -20.22
CA ALA A 283 -10.58 -7.82 -18.80
C ALA A 283 -10.50 -6.59 -17.88
N ALA A 284 -9.92 -5.50 -18.36
CA ALA A 284 -9.86 -4.23 -17.64
C ALA A 284 -11.14 -3.38 -17.77
N GLN A 285 -12.03 -3.72 -18.74
CA GLN A 285 -13.31 -3.01 -18.95
C GLN A 285 -14.35 -3.49 -17.91
N VAL A 286 -14.23 -2.98 -16.70
CA VAL A 286 -15.06 -3.36 -15.56
C VAL A 286 -16.03 -2.22 -15.23
N VAL A 287 -17.27 -2.56 -14.93
CA VAL A 287 -18.26 -1.58 -14.45
C VAL A 287 -17.93 -1.20 -13.00
N ALA A 288 -18.00 0.08 -12.69
CA ALA A 288 -17.81 0.56 -11.31
C ALA A 288 -18.80 -0.10 -10.34
N PRO A 289 -18.37 -0.48 -9.14
CA PRO A 289 -19.28 -1.04 -8.14
C PRO A 289 -20.26 0.05 -7.65
N VAL A 290 -21.50 -0.35 -7.38
CA VAL A 290 -22.55 0.58 -6.89
C VAL A 290 -22.20 1.08 -5.48
N ASP A 291 -21.76 0.18 -4.62
CA ASP A 291 -21.37 0.47 -3.24
C ASP A 291 -19.85 0.68 -3.14
N SER A 292 -19.37 1.86 -3.52
CA SER A 292 -17.97 2.23 -3.40
C SER A 292 -17.75 3.33 -2.36
N ILE A 293 -16.48 3.64 -2.08
CA ILE A 293 -16.13 4.78 -1.24
C ILE A 293 -16.73 6.05 -1.83
N SER A 294 -17.19 6.96 -0.98
CA SER A 294 -17.70 8.25 -1.38
C SER A 294 -16.91 9.37 -0.70
N GLY A 295 -16.92 10.55 -1.30
CA GLY A 295 -16.34 11.75 -0.74
C GLY A 295 -15.40 12.46 -1.70
N GLU A 296 -15.22 13.74 -1.48
CA GLU A 296 -14.39 14.63 -2.30
C GLU A 296 -12.97 14.73 -1.75
N ILE A 297 -12.01 14.84 -2.65
CA ILE A 297 -10.62 15.12 -2.30
C ILE A 297 -10.51 16.60 -1.93
N ALA A 298 -9.90 16.89 -0.78
CA ALA A 298 -9.73 18.26 -0.32
C ALA A 298 -9.00 19.12 -1.36
N SER A 299 -9.58 20.27 -1.68
CA SER A 299 -9.00 21.25 -2.60
C SER A 299 -7.82 21.97 -1.95
N ASN A 300 -6.66 21.29 -1.91
CA ASN A 300 -5.42 21.88 -1.43
C ASN A 300 -4.29 21.58 -2.42
N PRO A 301 -4.02 22.48 -3.37
CA PRO A 301 -3.06 22.24 -4.45
C PRO A 301 -1.61 22.04 -3.98
N ARG A 302 -1.30 22.40 -2.73
CA ARG A 302 0.02 22.14 -2.13
C ARG A 302 0.23 20.65 -1.82
N TRP A 303 -0.84 19.95 -1.38
CA TRP A 303 -0.77 18.57 -0.91
C TRP A 303 -1.48 17.58 -1.83
N PHE A 304 -2.52 18.05 -2.54
CA PHE A 304 -3.34 17.22 -3.42
C PHE A 304 -3.38 17.81 -4.82
N SER A 305 -2.62 17.25 -5.75
CA SER A 305 -2.61 17.72 -7.12
C SER A 305 -3.64 17.08 -8.06
N PRO A 306 -4.22 15.89 -7.81
CA PRO A 306 -5.21 15.26 -8.70
C PRO A 306 -6.44 16.13 -9.00
N PRO A 307 -7.03 16.90 -8.06
CA PRO A 307 -8.19 17.74 -8.37
C PRO A 307 -7.94 18.79 -9.46
N ALA A 308 -6.70 19.26 -9.61
CA ALA A 308 -6.34 20.19 -10.70
C ALA A 308 -6.41 19.55 -12.10
N TYR A 309 -6.65 18.23 -12.16
CA TYR A 309 -6.79 17.44 -13.37
C TYR A 309 -8.14 16.72 -13.43
N GLY A 310 -9.15 17.22 -12.71
CA GLY A 310 -10.49 16.66 -12.73
C GLY A 310 -10.71 15.38 -11.91
N LEU A 311 -9.70 14.89 -11.19
CA LEU A 311 -9.86 13.78 -10.27
C LEU A 311 -10.26 14.35 -8.89
N THR A 312 -11.54 14.56 -8.67
CA THR A 312 -12.08 15.31 -7.53
C THR A 312 -12.65 14.42 -6.42
N GLU A 313 -13.00 13.19 -6.74
CA GLU A 313 -13.55 12.24 -5.79
C GLU A 313 -12.53 11.16 -5.40
N PHE A 314 -12.72 10.52 -4.25
CA PHE A 314 -11.83 9.42 -3.86
C PHE A 314 -11.88 8.25 -4.84
N THR A 315 -13.02 8.01 -5.49
CA THR A 315 -13.18 6.98 -6.52
C THR A 315 -12.29 7.22 -7.74
N ASP A 316 -12.02 8.47 -8.10
CA ASP A 316 -11.16 8.83 -9.25
C ASP A 316 -9.70 8.40 -9.09
N LEU A 317 -9.31 8.03 -7.86
CA LEU A 317 -7.96 7.56 -7.56
C LEU A 317 -7.74 6.07 -7.91
N PHE A 318 -8.77 5.39 -8.41
CA PHE A 318 -8.77 3.96 -8.67
C PHE A 318 -9.34 3.66 -10.05
N THR A 319 -8.90 2.55 -10.65
CA THR A 319 -9.64 1.97 -11.77
C THR A 319 -10.90 1.27 -11.25
N ASN A 320 -11.91 1.06 -12.11
CA ASN A 320 -13.11 0.34 -11.71
C ASN A 320 -12.79 -1.08 -11.22
N ARG A 321 -11.81 -1.75 -11.82
CA ARG A 321 -11.36 -3.09 -11.40
C ARG A 321 -10.73 -3.05 -10.00
N GLN A 322 -9.95 -2.01 -9.68
CA GLN A 322 -9.41 -1.80 -8.34
C GLN A 322 -10.53 -1.52 -7.32
N LEU A 323 -11.54 -0.72 -7.66
CA LEU A 323 -12.69 -0.47 -6.79
C LEU A 323 -13.45 -1.76 -6.50
N VAL A 324 -13.75 -2.57 -7.53
CA VAL A 324 -14.42 -3.88 -7.35
C VAL A 324 -13.61 -4.78 -6.43
N ALA A 325 -12.29 -4.85 -6.59
CA ALA A 325 -11.46 -5.67 -5.72
C ALA A 325 -11.47 -5.17 -4.27
N LEU A 326 -11.30 -3.87 -4.04
CA LEU A 326 -11.25 -3.28 -2.69
C LEU A 326 -12.60 -3.39 -1.97
N THR A 327 -13.73 -3.17 -2.65
CA THR A 327 -15.06 -3.38 -2.08
C THR A 327 -15.29 -4.84 -1.75
N THR A 328 -14.90 -5.77 -2.63
CA THR A 328 -14.97 -7.21 -2.35
C THR A 328 -14.15 -7.59 -1.11
N PHE A 329 -12.92 -7.09 -0.98
CA PHE A 329 -12.14 -7.33 0.24
C PHE A 329 -12.82 -6.77 1.49
N SER A 330 -13.44 -5.59 1.39
CA SER A 330 -14.19 -5.00 2.50
C SER A 330 -15.38 -5.87 2.93
N ASP A 331 -16.14 -6.40 1.96
CA ASP A 331 -17.26 -7.31 2.23
C ASP A 331 -16.79 -8.61 2.89
N VAL A 332 -15.68 -9.18 2.40
CA VAL A 332 -15.09 -10.40 2.97
C VAL A 332 -14.57 -10.18 4.40
N VAL A 333 -14.21 -8.97 4.82
CA VAL A 333 -13.92 -8.67 6.23
C VAL A 333 -15.16 -8.91 7.10
N THR A 334 -16.35 -8.52 6.62
CA THR A 334 -17.62 -8.77 7.32
C THR A 334 -17.92 -10.27 7.39
N ASP A 335 -17.66 -11.01 6.32
CA ASP A 335 -17.80 -12.45 6.29
C ASP A 335 -16.81 -13.15 7.22
N ALA A 336 -15.56 -12.66 7.28
CA ALA A 336 -14.55 -13.15 8.22
C ALA A 336 -15.01 -13.03 9.67
N ARG A 337 -15.68 -11.93 10.04
CA ARG A 337 -16.23 -11.76 11.39
C ARG A 337 -17.23 -12.87 11.73
N ARG A 338 -18.15 -13.19 10.83
CA ARG A 338 -19.11 -14.29 11.03
C ARG A 338 -18.39 -15.63 11.19
N ARG A 339 -17.46 -15.92 10.30
CA ARG A 339 -16.68 -17.15 10.34
C ARG A 339 -15.90 -17.32 11.64
N ILE A 340 -15.25 -16.26 12.15
CA ILE A 340 -14.50 -16.31 13.41
C ILE A 340 -15.43 -16.69 14.57
N LEU A 341 -16.67 -16.18 14.58
CA LEU A 341 -17.68 -16.55 15.59
C LEU A 341 -18.11 -18.02 15.44
N ASP A 342 -18.32 -18.48 14.21
CA ASP A 342 -18.69 -19.88 13.92
C ASP A 342 -17.55 -20.86 14.29
N ASP A 343 -16.29 -20.45 14.13
CA ASP A 343 -15.10 -21.19 14.53
C ASP A 343 -14.87 -21.17 16.07
N GLY A 344 -15.76 -20.52 16.86
CA GLY A 344 -15.74 -20.51 18.32
C GLY A 344 -15.08 -19.28 18.96
N GLY A 345 -14.73 -18.27 18.18
CA GLY A 345 -14.21 -16.99 18.70
C GLY A 345 -15.28 -16.18 19.42
N THR A 346 -14.89 -15.45 20.46
CA THR A 346 -15.78 -14.48 21.13
C THR A 346 -16.03 -13.27 20.25
N ILE A 347 -17.09 -12.49 20.54
CA ILE A 347 -17.40 -11.23 19.84
C ILE A 347 -16.21 -10.28 19.87
N ASP A 348 -15.57 -10.14 21.03
CA ASP A 348 -14.42 -9.27 21.22
C ASP A 348 -13.20 -9.74 20.41
N TYR A 349 -12.97 -11.06 20.37
CA TYR A 349 -11.90 -11.65 19.58
C TYR A 349 -12.14 -11.49 18.08
N ALA A 350 -13.36 -11.74 17.61
CA ALA A 350 -13.72 -11.49 16.22
C ALA A 350 -13.52 -10.03 15.82
N ASN A 351 -13.98 -9.08 16.67
CA ASN A 351 -13.77 -7.65 16.43
C ASN A 351 -12.28 -7.28 16.40
N ALA A 352 -11.45 -7.91 17.23
CA ALA A 352 -10.00 -7.71 17.21
C ALA A 352 -9.37 -8.15 15.88
N ILE A 353 -9.69 -9.37 15.41
CA ILE A 353 -9.15 -9.89 14.14
C ILE A 353 -9.60 -9.03 12.96
N VAL A 354 -10.90 -8.69 12.86
CA VAL A 354 -11.38 -7.88 11.73
C VAL A 354 -10.82 -6.45 11.73
N THR A 355 -10.41 -5.93 12.87
CA THR A 355 -9.66 -4.66 12.93
C THR A 355 -8.35 -4.77 12.14
N TYR A 356 -7.59 -5.83 12.33
CA TYR A 356 -6.36 -6.06 11.57
C TYR A 356 -6.64 -6.35 10.09
N LEU A 357 -7.68 -7.12 9.77
CA LEU A 357 -8.05 -7.41 8.38
C LEU A 357 -8.49 -6.14 7.64
N GLY A 358 -9.26 -5.25 8.28
CA GLY A 358 -9.63 -3.95 7.71
C GLY A 358 -8.42 -3.05 7.45
N MET A 359 -7.45 -3.02 8.36
CA MET A 359 -6.19 -2.31 8.14
C MET A 359 -5.39 -2.92 6.97
N ALA A 360 -5.47 -4.25 6.75
CA ALA A 360 -4.85 -4.90 5.60
C ALA A 360 -5.52 -4.48 4.27
N VAL A 361 -6.84 -4.32 4.24
CA VAL A 361 -7.56 -3.77 3.07
C VAL A 361 -7.09 -2.34 2.78
N SER A 362 -7.00 -1.49 3.80
CA SER A 362 -6.48 -0.12 3.67
C SER A 362 -5.04 -0.11 3.13
N LYS A 363 -4.19 -1.03 3.59
CA LYS A 363 -2.82 -1.18 3.06
C LYS A 363 -2.78 -1.68 1.63
N THR A 364 -3.75 -2.50 1.22
CA THR A 364 -3.89 -2.93 -0.18
C THR A 364 -4.17 -1.74 -1.09
N ALA A 365 -5.04 -0.81 -0.69
CA ALA A 365 -5.35 0.39 -1.44
C ALA A 365 -4.12 1.28 -1.72
N ASP A 366 -3.11 1.27 -0.85
CA ASP A 366 -1.84 2.01 -1.03
C ASP A 366 -1.04 1.56 -2.28
N TYR A 367 -1.23 0.32 -2.74
CA TYR A 367 -0.60 -0.24 -3.94
C TYR A 367 -1.58 -0.43 -5.09
N CYS A 368 -2.85 -0.71 -4.78
CA CYS A 368 -3.93 -0.91 -5.75
C CYS A 368 -4.68 0.40 -5.97
N CYS A 369 -4.00 1.41 -6.51
CA CYS A 369 -4.57 2.69 -6.90
C CYS A 369 -3.91 3.20 -8.19
N SER A 370 -4.59 4.08 -8.92
CA SER A 370 -4.11 4.65 -10.18
C SER A 370 -3.05 5.76 -9.99
N LEU A 371 -2.58 5.96 -8.76
CA LEU A 371 -1.52 6.90 -8.39
C LEU A 371 -0.29 6.20 -7.82
N ALA A 372 -0.26 4.86 -7.78
CA ALA A 372 0.96 4.11 -7.53
C ALA A 372 1.94 4.30 -8.68
N VAL A 373 3.22 4.04 -8.44
CA VAL A 373 4.29 4.25 -9.43
C VAL A 373 5.03 2.94 -9.65
N TRP A 374 5.28 2.59 -10.92
CA TRP A 374 6.19 1.48 -11.23
C TRP A 374 7.64 1.87 -11.00
N TYR A 375 8.40 1.02 -10.31
CA TYR A 375 9.82 1.24 -10.01
C TYR A 375 10.71 0.27 -10.80
N PRO A 376 11.26 0.71 -11.95
CA PRO A 376 11.99 -0.17 -12.88
C PRO A 376 13.28 -0.77 -12.31
N ASN A 377 13.90 -0.12 -11.32
CA ASN A 377 15.13 -0.63 -10.71
C ASN A 377 14.90 -1.88 -9.85
N GLU A 378 13.69 -2.04 -9.31
CA GLU A 378 13.33 -3.16 -8.42
C GLU A 378 12.27 -4.08 -9.02
N ASP A 379 11.71 -3.76 -10.20
CA ASP A 379 10.64 -4.49 -10.89
C ASP A 379 9.39 -4.67 -10.00
N ARG A 380 8.97 -3.60 -9.34
CA ARG A 380 7.81 -3.62 -8.43
C ARG A 380 7.05 -2.28 -8.39
N PRO A 381 5.78 -2.30 -8.00
CA PRO A 381 5.06 -1.08 -7.69
C PRO A 381 5.65 -0.43 -6.43
N LYS A 382 5.61 0.90 -6.39
CA LYS A 382 5.87 1.73 -5.22
C LYS A 382 4.54 2.28 -4.72
N ASN A 383 4.35 2.25 -3.41
CA ASN A 383 3.14 2.72 -2.75
C ASN A 383 2.90 4.22 -2.92
N LEU A 384 1.62 4.62 -2.86
CA LEU A 384 1.17 6.01 -2.97
C LEU A 384 1.60 6.84 -1.77
N PHE A 385 1.33 6.35 -0.55
CA PHE A 385 1.56 7.09 0.70
C PHE A 385 3.03 7.08 1.14
N ALA A 386 3.94 7.40 0.21
CA ALA A 386 5.36 7.58 0.51
C ALA A 386 5.68 8.96 1.10
N ALA A 387 4.74 9.93 0.98
CA ALA A 387 4.84 11.29 1.48
C ALA A 387 3.46 11.77 1.97
N GLN A 388 3.42 12.91 2.66
CA GLN A 388 2.17 13.54 3.12
C GLN A 388 1.41 14.29 2.01
N ALA A 389 1.56 13.87 0.77
CA ALA A 389 0.95 14.51 -0.38
C ALA A 389 0.50 13.44 -1.38
N ILE A 390 -0.57 13.71 -2.10
CA ILE A 390 -1.04 12.89 -3.22
C ILE A 390 -0.68 13.61 -4.52
N PRO A 391 0.43 13.25 -5.18
CA PRO A 391 0.82 13.83 -6.45
C PRO A 391 0.01 13.23 -7.60
N MET A 392 -0.18 13.99 -8.68
CA MET A 392 -0.66 13.45 -9.95
C MET A 392 0.38 12.52 -10.56
N VAL A 393 -0.06 11.38 -11.05
CA VAL A 393 0.76 10.36 -11.73
C VAL A 393 0.21 10.13 -13.13
N TRP A 394 1.10 10.08 -14.12
CA TRP A 394 0.74 9.96 -15.54
C TRP A 394 0.73 8.51 -16.02
N ASP A 395 1.67 7.72 -15.56
CA ASP A 395 1.80 6.29 -15.83
C ASP A 395 1.82 5.51 -14.52
N PHE A 396 0.96 4.50 -14.40
CA PHE A 396 0.77 3.78 -13.14
C PHE A 396 0.66 2.27 -13.35
N PRO A 397 1.09 1.46 -12.37
CA PRO A 397 0.81 0.04 -12.33
C PRO A 397 -0.56 -0.22 -11.71
N GLU A 398 -1.45 -0.85 -12.42
CA GLU A 398 -2.62 -1.50 -11.85
C GLU A 398 -2.18 -2.88 -11.34
N THR A 399 -2.00 -3.00 -10.04
CA THR A 399 -1.47 -4.21 -9.41
C THR A 399 -2.54 -5.29 -9.25
N ASN A 400 -2.15 -6.55 -9.46
CA ASN A 400 -3.00 -7.68 -9.15
C ASN A 400 -2.97 -7.96 -7.63
N PRO A 401 -4.08 -7.79 -6.90
CA PRO A 401 -4.12 -7.99 -5.44
C PRO A 401 -3.89 -9.45 -5.02
N PHE A 402 -3.99 -10.41 -5.96
CA PHE A 402 -3.78 -11.84 -5.73
C PHE A 402 -2.34 -12.29 -6.06
N ALA A 403 -1.55 -11.44 -6.70
CA ALA A 403 -0.17 -11.72 -7.07
C ALA A 403 0.85 -11.40 -5.97
N SER A 404 2.02 -12.01 -6.08
CA SER A 404 3.14 -11.74 -5.17
C SER A 404 3.88 -10.47 -5.58
N ILE A 405 3.77 -9.41 -4.79
CA ILE A 405 4.44 -8.12 -5.02
C ILE A 405 5.80 -8.11 -4.33
N GLY A 406 6.85 -8.62 -4.98
CA GLY A 406 8.24 -8.55 -4.51
C GLY A 406 8.85 -9.89 -4.08
N GLY A 407 10.09 -10.13 -4.51
CA GLY A 407 10.80 -11.41 -4.52
C GLY A 407 11.13 -12.10 -3.20
N ARG A 408 10.67 -11.61 -2.06
CA ARG A 408 10.76 -12.25 -0.74
C ARG A 408 9.50 -12.08 0.12
N SER A 409 8.46 -11.40 -0.34
CA SER A 409 7.19 -11.34 0.37
C SER A 409 6.08 -11.88 -0.49
N LYS A 410 5.55 -12.96 -0.05
CA LYS A 410 4.34 -13.56 -0.56
C LYS A 410 3.18 -12.70 -0.09
N GLN A 411 2.50 -11.99 -1.01
CA GLN A 411 1.19 -11.36 -0.84
C GLN A 411 1.11 -10.02 -0.04
N VAL A 412 0.11 -9.20 -0.37
CA VAL A 412 -0.23 -7.98 0.36
C VAL A 412 -0.57 -8.28 1.82
N SER A 413 -1.20 -9.42 2.10
CA SER A 413 -1.43 -9.93 3.45
C SER A 413 -0.13 -10.17 4.25
N GLU A 414 0.97 -10.61 3.61
CA GLU A 414 2.26 -10.75 4.30
C GLU A 414 2.97 -9.42 4.56
N LEU A 415 2.74 -8.39 3.78
CA LEU A 415 3.25 -7.04 4.09
C LEU A 415 2.68 -6.53 5.42
N PHE A 416 1.40 -6.76 5.64
CA PHE A 416 0.74 -6.43 6.90
C PHE A 416 1.23 -7.33 8.06
N LEU A 417 1.32 -8.63 7.83
CA LEU A 417 1.79 -9.61 8.80
C LEU A 417 3.27 -9.43 9.19
N ARG A 418 4.10 -8.81 8.34
CA ARG A 418 5.46 -8.42 8.72
C ARG A 418 5.49 -7.33 9.79
N HIS A 419 4.51 -6.44 9.83
CA HIS A 419 4.41 -5.44 10.89
C HIS A 419 3.93 -6.08 12.21
N LEU A 420 3.12 -7.14 12.14
CA LEU A 420 2.78 -7.97 13.31
C LEU A 420 3.96 -8.85 13.79
N LYS A 421 4.93 -9.20 12.91
CA LYS A 421 6.16 -9.90 13.30
C LYS A 421 7.02 -9.16 14.31
N VAL A 422 6.87 -7.85 14.46
CA VAL A 422 7.55 -7.09 15.53
C VAL A 422 7.19 -7.62 16.91
N TRP A 423 6.05 -8.29 17.04
CA TRP A 423 5.57 -8.89 18.30
C TRP A 423 5.93 -10.37 18.46
N ASP A 424 6.43 -11.03 17.40
CA ASP A 424 6.54 -12.51 17.32
C ASP A 424 7.98 -13.03 17.14
N THR A 425 9.01 -12.18 17.01
CA THR A 425 10.36 -12.67 16.77
C THR A 425 11.13 -12.87 18.07
N ASP A 426 11.44 -14.13 18.37
CA ASP A 426 12.55 -14.53 19.22
C ASP A 426 13.87 -13.99 18.65
N PRO A 427 14.75 -13.37 19.44
CA PRO A 427 16.04 -12.88 18.97
C PRO A 427 16.98 -13.96 18.44
N SER A 428 16.69 -15.24 18.70
CA SER A 428 17.48 -16.40 18.25
C SER A 428 17.22 -16.83 16.79
N ASP A 429 16.20 -16.26 16.11
CA ASP A 429 15.81 -16.61 14.73
C ASP A 429 16.38 -15.63 13.67
N ARG A 430 17.46 -14.91 13.97
CA ARG A 430 18.16 -14.04 13.00
C ARG A 430 19.57 -14.48 12.73
#